data_ca328a9c1d3d138ca772220886010f19
#
_entry.id   ca328a9c1d3d138ca772220886010f19
#
_cell.length_a   1.000
_cell.length_b   1.000
_cell.length_c   1.000
_cell.angle_alpha   90.00
_cell.angle_beta   90.00
_cell.angle_gamma   90.00
#
_symmetry.space_group_name_H-M   'P 1'
#
loop_
_entity.id
_entity.type
_entity.pdbx_description
1 polymer ?
#
loop_
_entity_poly.entity_id
_entity_poly.type
_entity_poly.pdbx_seq_one_letter_code
_entity_poly.pdbx_strand_id
1 'polypeptide(L)'
;MRWFYFILLLTTSNSFAETSVEYFQNGTQHTLTGHSHKSGVLYEAKNSKQTLHLATLDWPPYIGNNVCNKGWVYQFSIALLNSKGYSVYIEFLPWARAVRNVELGRADILMPEYFIEDTAPSDYVNGKTRRELLGLSNSFKGGEIAFLKRKGDTDRFTGNLKSLKGQKIGVVRGYQNTPEFDAMMDNTEFEVITSVDDLQLVQLLVAKRVDLIIGDPQVLKFSVTYSSLTKPEKQSLLSSIEQESIPLQYNPLYFAISKLTPKWLLVLDDINEGLYQFHNSGEIDRIINTTNTQCKP
;
A
#
# COMPACT_ATOMS: atom_id res chain seq x y z
N MET A 1 45.90 7.09 -47.73
CA MET A 1 45.46 6.09 -46.74
C MET A 1 44.51 6.75 -45.78
N ARG A 2 43.17 6.57 -45.93
CA ARG A 2 42.14 7.16 -45.07
C ARG A 2 41.70 6.07 -44.07
N TRP A 3 41.94 6.26 -42.78
CA TRP A 3 41.49 5.38 -41.73
C TRP A 3 40.04 5.77 -41.35
N PHE A 4 39.09 4.85 -41.55
CA PHE A 4 37.74 4.92 -41.07
C PHE A 4 37.71 4.40 -39.63
N TYR A 5 37.45 5.26 -38.65
CA TYR A 5 37.11 4.82 -37.30
C TYR A 5 35.62 4.42 -37.26
N PHE A 6 35.38 3.13 -37.04
CA PHE A 6 34.07 2.61 -36.75
C PHE A 6 33.79 2.85 -35.25
N ILE A 7 32.94 3.83 -34.92
CA ILE A 7 32.43 4.02 -33.54
C ILE A 7 31.32 3.01 -33.33
N LEU A 8 31.61 1.97 -32.53
CA LEU A 8 30.62 1.01 -32.06
C LEU A 8 29.79 1.67 -30.92
N LEU A 9 28.60 2.13 -31.25
CA LEU A 9 27.62 2.61 -30.26
C LEU A 9 27.06 1.39 -29.50
N LEU A 10 27.62 1.15 -28.31
CA LEU A 10 27.05 0.21 -27.35
C LEU A 10 25.78 0.85 -26.77
N THR A 11 24.63 0.48 -27.30
CA THR A 11 23.34 0.75 -26.66
C THR A 11 23.22 -0.15 -25.43
N THR A 12 23.47 0.41 -24.25
CA THR A 12 23.11 -0.24 -22.97
C THR A 12 21.61 -0.23 -22.86
N SER A 13 20.95 -1.34 -23.22
CA SER A 13 19.58 -1.58 -22.85
C SER A 13 19.54 -1.73 -21.32
N ASN A 14 18.96 -0.76 -20.62
CA ASN A 14 18.57 -0.91 -19.22
C ASN A 14 17.51 -2.01 -19.17
N SER A 15 17.93 -3.23 -18.93
CA SER A 15 17.04 -4.33 -18.57
C SER A 15 16.55 -4.04 -17.15
N PHE A 16 15.36 -3.46 -17.01
CA PHE A 16 14.66 -3.50 -15.75
C PHE A 16 14.39 -4.98 -15.45
N ALA A 17 14.80 -5.44 -14.27
CA ALA A 17 14.55 -6.81 -13.84
C ALA A 17 13.05 -7.08 -13.93
N GLU A 18 12.64 -7.99 -14.80
CA GLU A 18 11.26 -8.44 -14.94
C GLU A 18 10.86 -9.10 -13.63
N THR A 19 9.82 -8.57 -12.96
CA THR A 19 9.31 -9.17 -11.73
C THR A 19 8.36 -10.29 -12.10
N SER A 20 8.69 -11.53 -11.72
CA SER A 20 7.79 -12.67 -11.90
C SER A 20 6.85 -12.82 -10.69
N VAL A 21 5.64 -13.29 -10.97
CA VAL A 21 4.63 -13.63 -9.97
C VAL A 21 4.27 -15.10 -10.16
N GLU A 22 4.36 -15.88 -9.07
CA GLU A 22 4.03 -17.30 -9.08
C GLU A 22 2.86 -17.60 -8.15
N TYR A 23 1.89 -18.38 -8.63
CA TYR A 23 0.78 -18.83 -7.82
C TYR A 23 0.31 -20.22 -8.23
N PHE A 24 -0.42 -20.88 -7.31
CA PHE A 24 -1.05 -22.17 -7.55
C PHE A 24 -2.55 -22.01 -7.67
N GLN A 25 -3.12 -22.65 -8.68
CA GLN A 25 -4.57 -22.75 -8.87
C GLN A 25 -4.92 -24.19 -9.26
N ASN A 26 -5.82 -24.84 -8.50
CA ASN A 26 -6.23 -26.22 -8.73
C ASN A 26 -5.04 -27.21 -8.86
N GLY A 27 -4.01 -27.03 -8.03
CA GLY A 27 -2.80 -27.85 -8.04
C GLY A 27 -1.82 -27.57 -9.18
N THR A 28 -2.11 -26.63 -10.06
CA THR A 28 -1.22 -26.22 -11.16
C THR A 28 -0.49 -24.93 -10.80
N GLN A 29 0.83 -24.92 -11.00
CA GLN A 29 1.65 -23.73 -10.86
C GLN A 29 1.52 -22.84 -12.11
N HIS A 30 1.31 -21.56 -11.88
CA HIS A 30 1.29 -20.51 -12.88
C HIS A 30 2.41 -19.53 -12.59
N THR A 31 3.09 -19.08 -13.65
CA THR A 31 4.14 -18.05 -13.57
C THR A 31 3.80 -16.96 -14.57
N LEU A 32 3.79 -15.72 -14.08
CA LEU A 32 3.55 -14.51 -14.86
C LEU A 32 4.82 -13.69 -14.90
N THR A 33 5.15 -13.17 -16.05
CA THR A 33 6.25 -12.21 -16.22
C THR A 33 5.67 -10.83 -16.46
N GLY A 34 6.08 -9.86 -15.65
CA GLY A 34 5.67 -8.48 -15.80
C GLY A 34 6.53 -7.74 -16.83
N HIS A 35 5.91 -6.95 -17.68
CA HIS A 35 6.58 -6.12 -18.67
C HIS A 35 6.43 -4.66 -18.35
N SER A 36 7.49 -3.86 -18.49
CA SER A 36 7.41 -2.40 -18.33
C SER A 36 6.37 -1.83 -19.30
N HIS A 37 5.40 -1.11 -18.76
CA HIS A 37 4.34 -0.47 -19.54
C HIS A 37 4.04 0.91 -18.94
N LYS A 38 4.17 1.98 -19.75
CA LYS A 38 4.03 3.37 -19.26
C LYS A 38 4.87 3.62 -17.99
N SER A 39 4.22 4.05 -16.91
CA SER A 39 4.82 4.33 -15.58
C SER A 39 4.77 3.13 -14.63
N GLY A 40 4.28 1.97 -15.07
CA GLY A 40 4.07 0.78 -14.26
C GLY A 40 4.49 -0.52 -14.94
N VAL A 41 3.90 -1.62 -14.48
CA VAL A 41 4.16 -2.97 -14.97
C VAL A 41 2.85 -3.61 -15.42
N LEU A 42 2.87 -4.25 -16.59
CA LEU A 42 1.74 -5.01 -17.15
C LEU A 42 2.00 -6.52 -16.99
N TYR A 43 1.02 -7.22 -16.47
CA TYR A 43 0.93 -8.69 -16.42
C TYR A 43 -0.24 -9.14 -17.27
N GLU A 44 0.04 -9.88 -18.32
CA GLU A 44 -1.01 -10.31 -19.24
C GLU A 44 -1.62 -11.65 -18.82
N ALA A 45 -2.94 -11.74 -18.87
CA ALA A 45 -3.66 -13.01 -18.73
C ALA A 45 -3.93 -13.60 -20.12
N LYS A 46 -3.81 -14.92 -20.25
CA LYS A 46 -4.23 -15.63 -21.47
C LYS A 46 -5.74 -15.49 -21.63
N ASN A 47 -6.20 -14.97 -22.78
CA ASN A 47 -7.61 -14.67 -23.03
C ASN A 47 -8.23 -13.72 -21.99
N SER A 48 -7.54 -12.61 -21.73
CA SER A 48 -7.95 -11.64 -20.72
C SER A 48 -9.39 -11.16 -20.88
N LYS A 49 -10.16 -11.16 -19.77
CA LYS A 49 -11.50 -10.55 -19.70
C LYS A 49 -11.44 -9.04 -19.96
N GLN A 50 -10.49 -8.38 -19.30
CA GLN A 50 -10.09 -6.98 -19.45
C GLN A 50 -8.77 -6.73 -18.76
N THR A 51 -8.13 -5.60 -19.01
CA THR A 51 -6.99 -5.14 -18.23
C THR A 51 -7.49 -4.23 -17.10
N LEU A 52 -7.16 -4.57 -15.85
CA LEU A 52 -7.46 -3.74 -14.68
C LEU A 52 -6.24 -2.90 -14.33
N HIS A 53 -6.46 -1.60 -14.16
CA HIS A 53 -5.45 -0.66 -13.72
C HIS A 53 -5.48 -0.54 -12.19
N LEU A 54 -4.42 -1.02 -11.53
CA LEU A 54 -4.23 -0.93 -10.09
C LEU A 54 -3.36 0.28 -9.75
N ALA A 55 -3.87 1.14 -8.90
CA ALA A 55 -3.12 2.23 -8.30
C ALA A 55 -2.71 1.85 -6.87
N THR A 56 -1.41 1.96 -6.58
CA THR A 56 -0.82 1.60 -5.28
C THR A 56 0.24 2.61 -4.86
N LEU A 57 0.85 2.36 -3.70
CA LEU A 57 1.89 3.20 -3.12
C LEU A 57 3.11 2.36 -2.72
N ASP A 58 4.22 3.02 -2.38
CA ASP A 58 5.31 2.39 -1.63
C ASP A 58 4.90 2.30 -0.15
N TRP A 59 4.62 1.08 0.32
CA TRP A 59 4.13 0.80 1.68
C TRP A 59 4.76 -0.49 2.22
N PRO A 60 6.08 -0.47 2.48
CA PRO A 60 6.80 -1.65 2.95
C PRO A 60 6.38 -2.03 4.39
N PRO A 61 6.35 -3.31 4.75
CA PRO A 61 6.83 -4.46 3.97
C PRO A 61 5.79 -5.07 3.03
N TYR A 62 4.57 -4.55 3.02
CA TYR A 62 3.44 -5.12 2.28
C TYR A 62 3.62 -5.03 0.78
N ILE A 63 3.97 -3.83 0.28
CA ILE A 63 4.15 -3.52 -1.14
C ILE A 63 5.15 -2.38 -1.30
N GLY A 64 5.98 -2.38 -2.35
CA GLY A 64 6.90 -1.27 -2.62
C GLY A 64 7.89 -1.55 -3.74
N ASN A 65 8.29 -0.50 -4.45
CA ASN A 65 9.22 -0.61 -5.56
C ASN A 65 10.58 -1.19 -5.17
N ASN A 66 11.05 -0.85 -3.97
CA ASN A 66 12.35 -1.26 -3.44
C ASN A 66 12.23 -2.47 -2.48
N VAL A 67 11.04 -2.99 -2.25
CA VAL A 67 10.83 -4.21 -1.48
C VAL A 67 11.17 -5.40 -2.36
N CYS A 68 11.84 -6.41 -1.78
CA CYS A 68 12.13 -7.65 -2.46
C CYS A 68 10.84 -8.28 -3.02
N ASN A 69 10.86 -8.71 -4.28
CA ASN A 69 9.69 -9.18 -5.03
C ASN A 69 8.50 -8.20 -5.00
N LYS A 70 8.76 -6.90 -4.74
CA LYS A 70 7.79 -5.81 -4.54
C LYS A 70 6.80 -6.03 -3.39
N GLY A 71 7.05 -6.99 -2.49
CA GLY A 71 6.22 -7.32 -1.33
C GLY A 71 5.10 -8.33 -1.63
N TRP A 72 4.61 -8.97 -0.55
CA TRP A 72 3.63 -10.05 -0.71
C TRP A 72 2.26 -9.57 -1.21
N VAL A 73 1.84 -8.35 -0.87
CA VAL A 73 0.56 -7.79 -1.37
C VAL A 73 0.63 -7.57 -2.87
N TYR A 74 1.78 -7.13 -3.40
CA TYR A 74 1.99 -7.03 -4.84
C TYR A 74 1.81 -8.39 -5.53
N GLN A 75 2.54 -9.41 -5.05
CA GLN A 75 2.50 -10.77 -5.60
C GLN A 75 1.09 -11.35 -5.53
N PHE A 76 0.46 -11.23 -4.37
CA PHE A 76 -0.89 -11.72 -4.11
C PHE A 76 -1.95 -11.08 -5.01
N SER A 77 -1.92 -9.76 -5.15
CA SER A 77 -2.94 -9.03 -5.92
C SER A 77 -2.91 -9.41 -7.40
N ILE A 78 -1.70 -9.51 -7.98
CA ILE A 78 -1.52 -9.91 -9.37
C ILE A 78 -1.96 -11.37 -9.56
N ALA A 79 -1.53 -12.27 -8.66
CA ALA A 79 -1.89 -13.67 -8.69
C ALA A 79 -3.41 -13.87 -8.64
N LEU A 80 -4.08 -13.21 -7.69
CA LEU A 80 -5.52 -13.30 -7.50
C LEU A 80 -6.27 -12.83 -8.75
N LEU A 81 -5.96 -11.64 -9.26
CA LEU A 81 -6.67 -11.08 -10.42
C LEU A 81 -6.40 -11.89 -11.69
N ASN A 82 -5.16 -12.35 -11.89
CA ASN A 82 -4.85 -13.20 -13.03
C ASN A 82 -5.55 -14.55 -12.95
N SER A 83 -5.67 -15.16 -11.77
CA SER A 83 -6.43 -16.41 -11.57
C SER A 83 -7.91 -16.29 -11.94
N LYS A 84 -8.44 -15.05 -11.89
CA LYS A 84 -9.82 -14.72 -12.31
C LYS A 84 -9.89 -14.29 -13.78
N GLY A 85 -8.78 -14.33 -14.52
CA GLY A 85 -8.71 -14.05 -15.97
C GLY A 85 -8.57 -12.56 -16.31
N TYR A 86 -8.05 -11.74 -15.42
CA TYR A 86 -7.73 -10.33 -15.70
C TYR A 86 -6.25 -10.14 -16.02
N SER A 87 -5.95 -9.31 -17.02
CA SER A 87 -4.64 -8.69 -17.12
C SER A 87 -4.54 -7.54 -16.11
N VAL A 88 -3.34 -7.32 -15.59
CA VAL A 88 -3.11 -6.35 -14.52
C VAL A 88 -2.06 -5.34 -14.94
N TYR A 89 -2.43 -4.06 -15.00
CA TYR A 89 -1.50 -2.96 -15.06
C TYR A 89 -1.40 -2.33 -13.67
N ILE A 90 -0.22 -2.35 -13.05
CA ILE A 90 -0.01 -1.82 -11.70
C ILE A 90 0.97 -0.64 -11.72
N GLU A 91 0.58 0.44 -11.05
CA GLU A 91 1.33 1.69 -11.00
C GLU A 91 1.51 2.16 -9.55
N PHE A 92 2.76 2.53 -9.20
CA PHE A 92 3.09 3.12 -7.90
C PHE A 92 2.95 4.65 -7.96
N LEU A 93 2.17 5.20 -7.04
CA LEU A 93 1.85 6.63 -6.96
C LEU A 93 1.96 7.11 -5.50
N PRO A 94 2.17 8.42 -5.26
CA PRO A 94 1.85 9.00 -3.97
C PRO A 94 0.39 8.70 -3.61
N TRP A 95 0.12 8.27 -2.36
CA TRP A 95 -1.19 7.72 -1.97
C TRP A 95 -2.38 8.62 -2.33
N ALA A 96 -2.29 9.92 -1.98
CA ALA A 96 -3.36 10.87 -2.31
C ALA A 96 -3.67 10.93 -3.82
N ARG A 97 -2.66 10.66 -4.69
CA ARG A 97 -2.86 10.57 -6.14
C ARG A 97 -3.51 9.25 -6.54
N ALA A 98 -3.11 8.14 -5.90
CA ALA A 98 -3.72 6.84 -6.13
C ALA A 98 -5.22 6.89 -5.79
N VAL A 99 -5.58 7.39 -4.59
CA VAL A 99 -6.97 7.61 -4.16
C VAL A 99 -7.74 8.45 -5.19
N ARG A 100 -7.19 9.61 -5.54
CA ARG A 100 -7.82 10.50 -6.52
C ARG A 100 -8.07 9.83 -7.86
N ASN A 101 -7.11 9.06 -8.36
CA ASN A 101 -7.24 8.41 -9.66
C ASN A 101 -8.36 7.37 -9.66
N VAL A 102 -8.49 6.59 -8.58
CA VAL A 102 -9.52 5.56 -8.49
C VAL A 102 -10.91 6.17 -8.24
N GLU A 103 -11.02 7.17 -7.37
CA GLU A 103 -12.29 7.87 -7.12
C GLU A 103 -12.82 8.57 -8.38
N LEU A 104 -11.93 9.04 -9.26
CA LEU A 104 -12.28 9.66 -10.54
C LEU A 104 -12.37 8.68 -11.72
N GLY A 105 -12.23 7.35 -11.49
CA GLY A 105 -12.29 6.33 -12.54
C GLY A 105 -11.13 6.35 -13.53
N ARG A 106 -9.99 6.95 -13.18
CA ARG A 106 -8.76 6.96 -13.98
C ARG A 106 -7.92 5.71 -13.77
N ALA A 107 -8.14 5.01 -12.68
CA ALA A 107 -7.67 3.68 -12.36
C ALA A 107 -8.85 2.88 -11.80
N ASP A 108 -8.77 1.56 -11.88
CA ASP A 108 -9.88 0.67 -11.54
C ASP A 108 -9.89 0.26 -10.07
N ILE A 109 -8.71 0.01 -9.50
CA ILE A 109 -8.56 -0.56 -8.15
C ILE A 109 -7.50 0.20 -7.37
N LEU A 110 -7.86 0.63 -6.16
CA LEU A 110 -6.94 1.13 -5.14
C LEU A 110 -6.58 -0.04 -4.21
N MET A 111 -5.29 -0.26 -3.94
CA MET A 111 -4.85 -1.36 -3.06
C MET A 111 -3.43 -1.14 -2.53
N PRO A 112 -3.12 -1.68 -1.34
CA PRO A 112 -4.07 -2.10 -0.31
C PRO A 112 -4.75 -0.90 0.34
N GLU A 113 -5.97 -1.07 0.81
CA GLU A 113 -6.72 -0.01 1.50
C GLU A 113 -7.20 -0.54 2.86
N TYR A 114 -7.34 0.32 3.84
CA TYR A 114 -8.05 0.02 5.06
C TYR A 114 -9.57 0.13 4.87
N PHE A 115 -10.34 -0.24 5.89
CA PHE A 115 -11.79 -0.10 5.82
C PHE A 115 -12.15 1.38 5.64
N ILE A 116 -12.99 1.66 4.64
CA ILE A 116 -13.53 3.00 4.39
C ILE A 116 -14.93 3.09 4.98
N GLU A 117 -15.13 3.97 5.92
CA GLU A 117 -16.45 4.22 6.51
C GLU A 117 -17.42 4.78 5.47
N ASP A 118 -18.72 4.47 5.63
CA ASP A 118 -19.75 4.93 4.70
C ASP A 118 -19.87 6.46 4.67
N THR A 119 -19.49 7.11 5.75
CA THR A 119 -19.52 8.58 5.91
C THR A 119 -18.22 9.28 5.53
N ALA A 120 -17.13 8.52 5.25
CA ALA A 120 -15.83 9.10 4.91
C ALA A 120 -15.92 10.00 3.67
N PRO A 121 -15.64 11.32 3.78
CA PRO A 121 -15.79 12.24 2.65
C PRO A 121 -14.72 11.97 1.58
N SER A 122 -15.06 12.24 0.31
CA SER A 122 -14.07 12.31 -0.75
C SER A 122 -13.43 13.70 -0.77
N ASP A 123 -12.08 13.76 -0.73
CA ASP A 123 -11.32 15.00 -0.94
C ASP A 123 -11.35 15.49 -2.40
N TYR A 124 -11.83 14.66 -3.34
CA TYR A 124 -11.68 14.89 -4.78
C TYR A 124 -13.00 15.03 -5.52
N VAL A 125 -14.11 14.58 -4.93
CA VAL A 125 -15.45 14.68 -5.51
C VAL A 125 -16.37 15.37 -4.50
N ASN A 126 -16.61 16.65 -4.70
CA ASN A 126 -17.39 17.46 -3.77
C ASN A 126 -18.78 16.88 -3.49
N GLY A 127 -19.16 16.82 -2.22
CA GLY A 127 -20.47 16.33 -1.76
C GLY A 127 -20.65 14.81 -1.89
N LYS A 128 -19.58 14.06 -2.14
CA LYS A 128 -19.61 12.59 -2.19
C LYS A 128 -18.81 11.98 -1.05
N THR A 129 -19.27 10.82 -0.59
CA THR A 129 -18.44 9.95 0.26
C THR A 129 -17.58 9.03 -0.61
N ARG A 130 -16.46 8.56 -0.05
CA ARG A 130 -15.59 7.59 -0.71
C ARG A 130 -16.35 6.30 -1.04
N ARG A 131 -17.26 5.85 -0.17
CA ARG A 131 -18.09 4.65 -0.37
C ARG A 131 -19.15 4.81 -1.48
N GLU A 132 -19.59 6.03 -1.78
CA GLU A 132 -20.42 6.28 -2.97
C GLU A 132 -19.64 6.05 -4.27
N LEU A 133 -18.34 6.29 -4.27
CA LEU A 133 -17.45 6.17 -5.44
C LEU A 133 -16.78 4.81 -5.54
N LEU A 134 -16.54 4.14 -4.41
CA LEU A 134 -15.75 2.91 -4.30
C LEU A 134 -16.56 1.76 -3.70
N GLY A 135 -16.42 0.57 -4.27
CA GLY A 135 -16.83 -0.70 -3.68
C GLY A 135 -15.67 -1.37 -2.95
N LEU A 136 -15.85 -1.82 -1.70
CA LEU A 136 -14.82 -2.57 -0.99
C LEU A 136 -15.01 -4.08 -1.14
N SER A 137 -13.91 -4.81 -1.31
CA SER A 137 -13.88 -6.27 -1.26
C SER A 137 -14.11 -6.80 0.16
N ASN A 138 -14.20 -8.11 0.30
CA ASN A 138 -13.93 -8.78 1.56
C ASN A 138 -12.47 -8.47 1.98
N SER A 139 -12.22 -8.55 3.29
CA SER A 139 -10.91 -8.26 3.84
C SER A 139 -9.90 -9.39 3.63
N PHE A 140 -8.64 -9.01 3.62
CA PHE A 140 -7.51 -9.93 3.70
C PHE A 140 -6.51 -9.49 4.78
N LYS A 141 -5.43 -10.23 4.97
CA LYS A 141 -4.47 -10.03 6.06
C LYS A 141 -3.89 -8.63 6.04
N GLY A 142 -3.94 -7.95 7.18
CA GLY A 142 -3.38 -6.61 7.40
C GLY A 142 -2.38 -6.58 8.54
N GLY A 143 -2.37 -5.51 9.29
CA GLY A 143 -1.46 -5.24 10.38
C GLY A 143 -2.08 -4.51 11.56
N GLU A 144 -1.24 -4.26 12.56
CA GLU A 144 -1.62 -3.48 13.74
C GLU A 144 -1.53 -1.99 13.41
N ILE A 145 -2.45 -1.21 13.93
CA ILE A 145 -2.35 0.25 13.97
C ILE A 145 -2.05 0.67 15.40
N ALA A 146 -1.08 1.54 15.55
CA ALA A 146 -0.68 2.06 16.84
C ALA A 146 -0.22 3.52 16.73
N PHE A 147 -0.08 4.17 17.88
CA PHE A 147 0.65 5.43 17.98
C PHE A 147 2.13 5.14 18.20
N LEU A 148 2.99 5.95 17.55
CA LEU A 148 4.40 5.99 17.81
C LEU A 148 4.76 7.36 18.40
N LYS A 149 5.66 7.34 19.35
CA LYS A 149 6.25 8.50 20.04
C LYS A 149 7.76 8.54 19.87
N ARG A 150 8.39 9.63 20.28
CA ARG A 150 9.84 9.66 20.40
C ARG A 150 10.28 8.75 21.54
N LYS A 151 11.38 8.07 21.33
CA LYS A 151 11.96 7.19 22.35
C LYS A 151 12.27 7.97 23.62
N GLY A 152 11.82 7.43 24.74
CA GLY A 152 11.99 8.02 26.07
C GLY A 152 10.93 9.05 26.47
N ASP A 153 10.01 9.43 25.58
CA ASP A 153 8.82 10.17 25.96
C ASP A 153 7.86 9.26 26.75
N THR A 154 7.06 9.83 27.65
CA THR A 154 6.01 9.09 28.37
C THR A 154 4.87 8.74 27.43
N ASP A 155 4.20 7.61 27.71
CA ASP A 155 2.99 7.23 26.98
C ASP A 155 1.87 8.26 27.18
N ARG A 156 1.18 8.58 26.11
CA ARG A 156 0.06 9.53 26.09
C ARG A 156 -1.26 8.85 25.82
N PHE A 157 -1.24 7.74 25.09
CA PHE A 157 -2.42 6.95 24.78
C PHE A 157 -2.70 5.97 25.92
N THR A 158 -3.89 6.12 26.54
CA THR A 158 -4.30 5.31 27.69
C THR A 158 -5.35 4.24 27.34
N GLY A 159 -5.49 3.90 26.04
CA GLY A 159 -6.57 3.05 25.55
C GLY A 159 -7.86 3.81 25.21
N ASN A 160 -7.88 5.14 25.41
CA ASN A 160 -8.97 6.01 25.05
C ASN A 160 -8.45 7.22 24.28
N LEU A 161 -8.95 7.46 23.09
CA LEU A 161 -8.51 8.55 22.21
C LEU A 161 -8.67 9.94 22.85
N LYS A 162 -9.61 10.11 23.77
CA LYS A 162 -9.79 11.38 24.52
C LYS A 162 -8.56 11.75 25.35
N SER A 163 -7.70 10.78 25.71
CA SER A 163 -6.42 11.07 26.40
C SER A 163 -5.46 11.89 25.54
N LEU A 164 -5.66 11.89 24.22
CA LEU A 164 -4.82 12.58 23.24
C LEU A 164 -5.24 14.03 22.99
N LYS A 165 -6.23 14.53 23.71
CA LYS A 165 -6.68 15.92 23.58
C LYS A 165 -5.53 16.89 23.82
N GLY A 166 -5.33 17.83 22.89
CA GLY A 166 -4.25 18.81 22.94
C GLY A 166 -2.90 18.31 22.45
N GLN A 167 -2.80 17.06 22.01
CA GLN A 167 -1.62 16.54 21.32
C GLN A 167 -1.64 16.89 19.84
N LYS A 168 -0.45 17.13 19.25
CA LYS A 168 -0.25 17.25 17.80
C LYS A 168 -0.02 15.88 17.24
N ILE A 169 -0.91 15.40 16.38
CA ILE A 169 -0.84 14.05 15.81
C ILE A 169 -0.53 14.13 14.33
N GLY A 170 0.54 13.43 13.91
CA GLY A 170 0.89 13.29 12.51
C GLY A 170 0.12 12.16 11.85
N VAL A 171 -0.38 12.40 10.63
CA VAL A 171 -1.07 11.43 9.78
C VAL A 171 -0.56 11.50 8.34
N VAL A 172 -0.67 10.42 7.58
CA VAL A 172 -0.42 10.46 6.13
C VAL A 172 -1.71 10.89 5.42
N ARG A 173 -1.58 11.84 4.49
CA ARG A 173 -2.73 12.37 3.75
C ARG A 173 -3.46 11.29 2.97
N GLY A 174 -4.75 11.16 3.21
CA GLY A 174 -5.64 10.23 2.52
C GLY A 174 -5.61 8.81 3.10
N TYR A 175 -4.86 8.55 4.19
CA TYR A 175 -5.00 7.30 4.92
C TYR A 175 -6.30 7.28 5.71
N GLN A 176 -6.92 6.11 5.75
CA GLN A 176 -7.86 5.75 6.81
C GLN A 176 -7.04 5.11 7.94
N ASN A 177 -7.31 5.45 9.19
CA ASN A 177 -6.63 4.87 10.34
C ASN A 177 -7.60 3.94 11.10
N THR A 178 -8.43 4.53 11.96
CA THR A 178 -9.53 3.82 12.60
C THR A 178 -10.78 4.68 12.57
N PRO A 179 -11.97 4.06 12.51
CA PRO A 179 -13.23 4.82 12.42
C PRO A 179 -13.38 5.88 13.48
N GLU A 180 -13.05 5.55 14.74
CA GLU A 180 -13.17 6.49 15.86
C GLU A 180 -12.13 7.62 15.76
N PHE A 181 -10.86 7.29 15.43
CA PHE A 181 -9.82 8.31 15.28
C PHE A 181 -10.13 9.25 14.12
N ASP A 182 -10.53 8.70 12.97
CA ASP A 182 -10.81 9.48 11.77
C ASP A 182 -12.02 10.41 11.99
N ALA A 183 -13.06 9.93 12.69
CA ALA A 183 -14.21 10.78 13.07
C ALA A 183 -13.82 11.92 14.03
N MET A 184 -12.95 11.66 15.02
CA MET A 184 -12.46 12.69 15.93
C MET A 184 -11.52 13.69 15.21
N MET A 185 -10.72 13.21 14.25
CA MET A 185 -9.88 14.05 13.40
C MET A 185 -10.74 14.98 12.53
N ASP A 186 -11.76 14.47 11.86
CA ASP A 186 -12.68 15.24 11.02
C ASP A 186 -13.48 16.27 11.83
N ASN A 187 -13.79 15.96 13.09
CA ASN A 187 -14.43 16.88 14.03
C ASN A 187 -13.44 17.87 14.70
N THR A 188 -12.18 17.89 14.28
CA THR A 188 -11.15 18.79 14.81
C THR A 188 -10.87 18.63 16.31
N GLU A 189 -11.05 17.43 16.87
CA GLU A 189 -10.78 17.17 18.29
C GLU A 189 -9.26 17.07 18.59
N PHE A 190 -8.44 16.89 17.54
CA PHE A 190 -6.97 16.88 17.60
C PHE A 190 -6.37 17.97 16.73
N GLU A 191 -5.17 18.44 17.08
CA GLU A 191 -4.33 19.20 16.15
C GLU A 191 -3.60 18.19 15.22
N VAL A 192 -4.01 18.14 13.95
CA VAL A 192 -3.48 17.17 12.99
C VAL A 192 -2.49 17.83 12.02
N ILE A 193 -1.34 17.20 11.81
CA ILE A 193 -0.35 17.60 10.80
C ILE A 193 -0.21 16.47 9.79
N THR A 194 -0.45 16.79 8.50
CA THR A 194 -0.40 15.81 7.44
C THR A 194 0.99 15.71 6.82
N SER A 195 1.43 14.48 6.52
CA SER A 195 2.60 14.15 5.71
C SER A 195 2.19 13.61 4.33
N VAL A 196 3.15 13.49 3.42
CA VAL A 196 2.92 12.89 2.10
C VAL A 196 3.11 11.38 2.09
N ASP A 197 3.90 10.85 3.04
CA ASP A 197 4.23 9.44 3.19
C ASP A 197 4.69 9.12 4.63
N ASP A 198 4.89 7.84 4.90
CA ASP A 198 5.30 7.31 6.21
C ASP A 198 6.73 7.73 6.61
N LEU A 199 7.65 7.88 5.65
CA LEU A 199 9.00 8.36 5.95
C LEU A 199 8.97 9.79 6.45
N GLN A 200 8.25 10.69 5.76
CA GLN A 200 8.09 12.07 6.21
C GLN A 200 7.38 12.12 7.56
N LEU A 201 6.41 11.23 7.79
CA LEU A 201 5.70 11.15 9.06
C LEU A 201 6.66 10.87 10.23
N VAL A 202 7.56 9.89 10.08
CA VAL A 202 8.62 9.60 11.06
C VAL A 202 9.56 10.80 11.25
N GLN A 203 9.93 11.47 10.15
CA GLN A 203 10.79 12.66 10.24
C GLN A 203 10.12 13.81 11.01
N LEU A 204 8.81 14.03 10.83
CA LEU A 204 8.06 15.02 11.60
C LEU A 204 8.06 14.73 13.09
N LEU A 205 7.91 13.46 13.48
CA LEU A 205 7.96 13.03 14.88
C LEU A 205 9.34 13.31 15.50
N VAL A 206 10.41 12.86 14.85
CA VAL A 206 11.79 13.04 15.34
C VAL A 206 12.18 14.53 15.38
N ALA A 207 11.72 15.33 14.42
CA ALA A 207 11.92 16.78 14.39
C ALA A 207 11.04 17.56 15.39
N LYS A 208 10.27 16.88 16.24
CA LYS A 208 9.38 17.49 17.27
C LYS A 208 8.31 18.41 16.66
N ARG A 209 7.90 18.14 15.43
CA ARG A 209 6.80 18.88 14.76
C ARG A 209 5.43 18.35 15.18
N VAL A 210 5.39 17.07 15.58
CA VAL A 210 4.23 16.40 16.15
C VAL A 210 4.63 15.69 17.44
N ASP A 211 3.65 15.38 18.28
CA ASP A 211 3.84 14.67 19.55
C ASP A 211 3.77 13.16 19.37
N LEU A 212 2.84 12.72 18.53
CA LEU A 212 2.59 11.35 18.15
C LEU A 212 2.43 11.24 16.63
N ILE A 213 2.63 10.04 16.11
CA ILE A 213 2.20 9.66 14.76
C ILE A 213 1.36 8.40 14.86
N ILE A 214 0.38 8.23 13.95
CA ILE A 214 -0.46 7.04 13.88
C ILE A 214 -0.15 6.27 12.59
N GLY A 215 -0.12 4.94 12.67
CA GLY A 215 0.07 4.06 11.53
C GLY A 215 0.44 2.65 11.93
N ASP A 216 0.72 1.80 10.94
CA ASP A 216 1.29 0.48 11.18
C ASP A 216 2.77 0.62 11.60
N PRO A 217 3.16 0.14 12.81
CA PRO A 217 4.53 0.27 13.30
C PRO A 217 5.58 -0.39 12.41
N GLN A 218 5.22 -1.46 11.70
CA GLN A 218 6.12 -2.11 10.75
C GLN A 218 6.32 -1.24 9.52
N VAL A 219 5.23 -0.70 8.95
CA VAL A 219 5.31 0.21 7.80
C VAL A 219 6.20 1.40 8.12
N LEU A 220 5.97 2.07 9.24
CA LEU A 220 6.76 3.23 9.67
C LEU A 220 8.26 2.90 9.76
N LYS A 221 8.62 1.75 10.35
CA LYS A 221 10.02 1.31 10.45
C LYS A 221 10.61 0.89 9.09
N PHE A 222 9.85 0.16 8.29
CA PHE A 222 10.33 -0.30 6.99
C PHE A 222 10.41 0.83 5.96
N SER A 223 9.55 1.84 6.05
CA SER A 223 9.64 3.05 5.20
C SER A 223 10.96 3.79 5.42
N VAL A 224 11.46 3.86 6.65
CA VAL A 224 12.81 4.35 6.93
C VAL A 224 13.86 3.39 6.37
N THR A 225 13.72 2.09 6.59
CA THR A 225 14.70 1.06 6.20
C THR A 225 14.91 1.02 4.68
N TYR A 226 13.85 1.09 3.89
CA TYR A 226 13.89 1.03 2.42
C TYR A 226 14.04 2.40 1.74
N SER A 227 14.12 3.49 2.52
CA SER A 227 14.34 4.83 1.98
C SER A 227 15.72 4.99 1.32
N SER A 228 15.90 6.10 0.61
CA SER A 228 17.18 6.50 0.01
C SER A 228 18.15 7.18 1.00
N LEU A 229 17.77 7.30 2.27
CA LEU A 229 18.61 7.89 3.32
C LEU A 229 19.89 7.07 3.53
N THR A 230 20.93 7.75 4.02
CA THR A 230 22.19 7.08 4.39
C THR A 230 22.00 6.16 5.61
N LYS A 231 22.88 5.18 5.77
CA LYS A 231 22.82 4.25 6.92
C LYS A 231 22.80 4.95 8.28
N PRO A 232 23.62 6.00 8.55
CA PRO A 232 23.54 6.75 9.80
C PRO A 232 22.19 7.44 10.01
N GLU A 233 21.62 8.07 8.97
CA GLU A 233 20.31 8.74 9.06
C GLU A 233 19.20 7.73 9.39
N LYS A 234 19.17 6.59 8.70
CA LYS A 234 18.22 5.50 9.00
C LYS A 234 18.32 5.04 10.44
N GLN A 235 19.56 4.78 10.91
CA GLN A 235 19.80 4.34 12.28
C GLN A 235 19.36 5.40 13.30
N SER A 236 19.63 6.68 13.03
CA SER A 236 19.19 7.79 13.86
C SER A 236 17.67 7.85 13.99
N LEU A 237 16.93 7.78 12.87
CA LEU A 237 15.47 7.80 12.88
C LEU A 237 14.89 6.57 13.62
N LEU A 238 15.35 5.36 13.28
CA LEU A 238 14.85 4.11 13.89
C LEU A 238 15.12 4.03 15.39
N SER A 239 16.27 4.54 15.84
CA SER A 239 16.61 4.56 17.27
C SER A 239 15.89 5.64 18.08
N SER A 240 15.25 6.60 17.40
CA SER A 240 14.58 7.76 17.99
C SER A 240 13.07 7.58 18.16
N ILE A 241 12.49 6.47 17.71
CA ILE A 241 11.06 6.22 17.76
C ILE A 241 10.76 4.92 18.52
N GLU A 242 9.62 4.90 19.17
CA GLU A 242 9.07 3.70 19.81
C GLU A 242 7.55 3.73 19.76
N GLN A 243 6.92 2.56 19.80
CA GLN A 243 5.47 2.42 19.85
C GLN A 243 4.98 2.74 21.26
N GLU A 244 3.81 3.37 21.37
CA GLU A 244 3.08 3.46 22.64
C GLU A 244 2.76 2.04 23.16
N SER A 245 2.69 1.87 24.49
CA SER A 245 2.52 0.55 25.10
C SER A 245 1.20 -0.13 24.75
N ILE A 246 0.18 0.66 24.42
CA ILE A 246 -1.15 0.16 24.06
C ILE A 246 -1.33 0.33 22.55
N PRO A 247 -1.48 -0.76 21.77
CA PRO A 247 -1.85 -0.67 20.37
C PRO A 247 -3.28 -0.15 20.22
N LEU A 248 -3.62 0.41 19.04
CA LEU A 248 -4.96 0.93 18.82
C LEU A 248 -5.89 -0.18 18.39
N GLN A 249 -5.61 -0.84 17.26
CA GLN A 249 -6.38 -2.01 16.77
C GLN A 249 -5.64 -2.76 15.66
N TYR A 250 -6.16 -3.92 15.29
CA TYR A 250 -5.76 -4.62 14.05
C TYR A 250 -6.63 -4.15 12.88
N ASN A 251 -6.00 -3.70 11.81
CA ASN A 251 -6.68 -3.30 10.58
C ASN A 251 -6.46 -4.33 9.48
N PRO A 252 -7.50 -5.03 9.03
CA PRO A 252 -7.43 -5.83 7.81
C PRO A 252 -7.33 -4.93 6.57
N LEU A 253 -6.87 -5.51 5.46
CA LEU A 253 -6.71 -4.84 4.18
C LEU A 253 -7.82 -5.20 3.20
N TYR A 254 -8.06 -4.32 2.23
CA TYR A 254 -9.12 -4.42 1.23
C TYR A 254 -8.62 -4.01 -0.15
N PHE A 255 -9.33 -4.46 -1.18
CA PHE A 255 -9.32 -3.82 -2.49
C PHE A 255 -10.48 -2.83 -2.55
N ALA A 256 -10.24 -1.61 -3.01
CA ALA A 256 -11.28 -0.61 -3.24
C ALA A 256 -11.43 -0.39 -4.75
N ILE A 257 -12.58 -0.79 -5.29
CA ILE A 257 -12.86 -0.80 -6.73
C ILE A 257 -13.65 0.44 -7.11
N SER A 258 -13.20 1.19 -8.10
CA SER A 258 -13.96 2.31 -8.66
C SER A 258 -15.31 1.84 -9.21
N LYS A 259 -16.40 2.46 -8.78
CA LYS A 259 -17.74 2.17 -9.35
C LYS A 259 -17.90 2.68 -10.78
N LEU A 260 -16.90 3.44 -11.28
CA LEU A 260 -16.80 3.85 -12.69
C LEU A 260 -16.10 2.79 -13.57
N THR A 261 -15.46 1.79 -12.98
CA THR A 261 -14.88 0.65 -13.71
C THR A 261 -15.98 -0.13 -14.43
N PRO A 262 -15.83 -0.44 -15.73
CA PRO A 262 -16.80 -1.27 -16.45
C PRO A 262 -17.05 -2.59 -15.71
N LYS A 263 -18.32 -2.92 -15.45
CA LYS A 263 -18.73 -4.15 -14.72
C LYS A 263 -18.10 -4.29 -13.33
N TRP A 264 -17.89 -3.19 -12.61
CA TRP A 264 -17.23 -3.16 -11.31
C TRP A 264 -17.81 -4.17 -10.29
N LEU A 265 -19.12 -4.42 -10.29
CA LEU A 265 -19.73 -5.45 -9.43
C LEU A 265 -19.21 -6.85 -9.74
N LEU A 266 -19.06 -7.19 -11.03
CA LEU A 266 -18.50 -8.49 -11.44
C LEU A 266 -17.02 -8.58 -11.04
N VAL A 267 -16.27 -7.49 -11.18
CA VAL A 267 -14.86 -7.43 -10.71
C VAL A 267 -14.79 -7.63 -9.20
N LEU A 268 -15.69 -7.00 -8.44
CA LEU A 268 -15.79 -7.15 -6.99
C LEU A 268 -16.13 -8.60 -6.58
N ASP A 269 -17.09 -9.22 -7.25
CA ASP A 269 -17.49 -10.61 -7.00
C ASP A 269 -16.33 -11.57 -7.33
N ASP A 270 -15.65 -11.39 -8.47
CA ASP A 270 -14.48 -12.18 -8.87
C ASP A 270 -13.34 -12.03 -7.83
N ILE A 271 -13.10 -10.83 -7.31
CA ILE A 271 -12.10 -10.59 -6.25
C ILE A 271 -12.51 -11.33 -4.97
N ASN A 272 -13.76 -11.20 -4.52
CA ASN A 272 -14.23 -11.84 -3.29
C ASN A 272 -14.18 -13.37 -3.40
N GLU A 273 -14.53 -13.93 -4.54
CA GLU A 273 -14.39 -15.36 -4.80
C GLU A 273 -12.90 -15.77 -4.81
N GLY A 274 -12.02 -14.98 -5.43
CA GLY A 274 -10.57 -15.21 -5.42
C GLY A 274 -9.99 -15.18 -4.00
N LEU A 275 -10.38 -14.19 -3.18
CA LEU A 275 -10.00 -14.11 -1.76
C LEU A 275 -10.39 -15.37 -0.99
N TYR A 276 -11.63 -15.85 -1.17
CA TYR A 276 -12.11 -17.08 -0.57
C TYR A 276 -11.30 -18.30 -1.02
N GLN A 277 -11.04 -18.43 -2.33
CA GLN A 277 -10.30 -19.56 -2.90
C GLN A 277 -8.85 -19.57 -2.42
N PHE A 278 -8.14 -18.43 -2.45
CA PHE A 278 -6.76 -18.34 -2.00
C PHE A 278 -6.61 -18.54 -0.49
N HIS A 279 -7.60 -18.11 0.31
CA HIS A 279 -7.62 -18.35 1.73
C HIS A 279 -7.76 -19.86 2.02
N ASN A 280 -8.77 -20.51 1.43
CA ASN A 280 -9.06 -21.93 1.69
C ASN A 280 -7.99 -22.88 1.15
N SER A 281 -7.30 -22.52 0.07
CA SER A 281 -6.17 -23.30 -0.46
C SER A 281 -4.87 -23.09 0.30
N GLY A 282 -4.79 -22.10 1.22
CA GLY A 282 -3.56 -21.70 1.89
C GLY A 282 -2.60 -20.91 0.99
N GLU A 283 -3.05 -20.48 -0.20
CA GLU A 283 -2.19 -19.81 -1.18
C GLU A 283 -1.74 -18.41 -0.70
N ILE A 284 -2.57 -17.70 0.07
CA ILE A 284 -2.17 -16.42 0.69
C ILE A 284 -0.97 -16.64 1.61
N ASP A 285 -1.05 -17.63 2.51
CA ASP A 285 0.02 -17.92 3.46
C ASP A 285 1.28 -18.42 2.74
N ARG A 286 1.12 -19.21 1.65
CA ARG A 286 2.25 -19.62 0.82
C ARG A 286 2.96 -18.41 0.20
N ILE A 287 2.23 -17.48 -0.40
CA ILE A 287 2.80 -16.26 -1.01
C ILE A 287 3.53 -15.43 0.05
N ILE A 288 2.92 -15.20 1.21
CA ILE A 288 3.52 -14.47 2.33
C ILE A 288 4.83 -15.14 2.76
N ASN A 289 4.80 -16.46 3.01
CA ASN A 289 5.95 -17.22 3.49
C ASN A 289 7.07 -17.27 2.44
N THR A 290 6.73 -17.45 1.17
CA THR A 290 7.70 -17.46 0.06
C THR A 290 8.38 -16.09 -0.05
N THR A 291 7.61 -15.01 -0.06
CA THR A 291 8.16 -13.64 -0.11
C THR A 291 9.08 -13.38 1.08
N ASN A 292 8.66 -13.71 2.28
CA ASN A 292 9.46 -13.52 3.50
C ASN A 292 10.73 -14.38 3.52
N THR A 293 10.70 -15.58 2.93
CA THR A 293 11.85 -16.50 2.91
C THR A 293 12.87 -16.10 1.85
N GLN A 294 12.43 -15.72 0.66
CA GLN A 294 13.28 -15.27 -0.43
C GLN A 294 13.89 -13.89 -0.17
N CYS A 295 13.25 -13.11 0.67
CA CYS A 295 13.55 -11.71 0.92
C CYS A 295 14.18 -11.46 2.29
N LYS A 296 14.87 -12.44 2.85
CA LYS A 296 15.66 -12.21 4.07
C LYS A 296 16.83 -11.26 3.74
N PRO A 297 17.06 -10.22 4.59
CA PRO A 297 18.18 -9.29 4.41
C PRO A 297 19.53 -9.99 4.55
#